data_a2032993ef43827c17a9cdb2700d0172
#
_entry.id   a2032993ef43827c17a9cdb2700d0172
#
_cell.length_a   1.000
_cell.length_b   1.000
_cell.length_c   1.000
_cell.angle_alpha   90.00
_cell.angle_beta   90.00
_cell.angle_gamma   90.00
#
_symmetry.space_group_name_H-M   'P 1'
#
loop_
_entity.id
_entity.type
_entity.pdbx_description
1 polymer ?
#
loop_
_entity_poly.entity_id
_entity_poly.type
_entity_poly.pdbx_seq_one_letter_code
_entity_poly.pdbx_strand_id
1 'polypeptide(L)'
;MEQIASEDNIRAAIMNASKRKRGRKDVKEVLDDIDTHIQKVRTMLLDGTYIAHVDEPVIVNEGTHHKVRRIRKPHFKYDQIVHHCIIQVLQPIFTKPMYIYSCGSIPNRGAHYGKKRIEKWLRHDIKNTKYVFKMDIKHFYESVDQQILKEMLKAKIHDWQALALIYEVIDSCEKGLPLGNYTSQWFANFMLTPLDHYIKEQLHAKYYMRYMDDIVIFGGNKKELHKMHRAIEQYLQDRLHLRIKENWQVFRFEYKGRGRPLDFMGWQFYRDKTILRKSIFIRITRKARHVGKHTTIKGAQGMISYMGYIKHTDTYGTYRDYIRPYVDIGKLKRFTAKRAKAERSRGNANNGLENQTGHADRKASDTGYSKQPKDSVLKKEHNTKES
;
A
#
# COMPACT_ATOMS: atom_id res chain seq x y z
N MET A 1 -15.26 14.93 -10.07
CA MET A 1 -16.09 14.10 -9.18
C MET A 1 -16.70 12.91 -9.89
N GLU A 2 -17.23 13.06 -11.08
CA GLU A 2 -17.87 12.00 -11.89
C GLU A 2 -17.03 10.72 -12.03
N GLN A 3 -15.72 10.84 -12.30
CA GLN A 3 -14.83 9.68 -12.38
C GLN A 3 -14.69 8.95 -11.03
N ILE A 4 -14.63 9.69 -9.91
CA ILE A 4 -14.51 9.11 -8.58
C ILE A 4 -15.79 8.34 -8.23
N ALA A 5 -16.96 8.88 -8.57
CA ALA A 5 -18.26 8.31 -8.31
C ALA A 5 -18.79 7.39 -9.44
N SER A 6 -18.00 7.08 -10.47
CA SER A 6 -18.42 6.15 -11.52
C SER A 6 -18.58 4.72 -10.96
N GLU A 7 -19.57 4.00 -11.44
CA GLU A 7 -19.87 2.63 -10.98
C GLU A 7 -18.68 1.68 -11.18
N ASP A 8 -18.01 1.81 -12.33
CA ASP A 8 -16.81 1.01 -12.64
C ASP A 8 -15.67 1.29 -11.64
N ASN A 9 -15.45 2.56 -11.29
CA ASN A 9 -14.45 2.93 -10.31
C ASN A 9 -14.81 2.41 -8.91
N ILE A 10 -16.06 2.53 -8.49
CA ILE A 10 -16.53 2.02 -7.19
C ILE A 10 -16.43 0.49 -7.16
N ARG A 11 -16.83 -0.21 -8.21
CA ARG A 11 -16.67 -1.66 -8.33
C ARG A 11 -15.21 -2.08 -8.22
N ALA A 12 -14.33 -1.42 -8.95
CA ALA A 12 -12.89 -1.65 -8.86
C ALA A 12 -12.34 -1.36 -7.45
N ALA A 13 -12.84 -0.31 -6.78
CA ALA A 13 -12.47 0.05 -5.41
C ALA A 13 -12.90 -1.03 -4.41
N ILE A 14 -14.12 -1.54 -4.49
CA ILE A 14 -14.60 -2.66 -3.65
C ILE A 14 -13.72 -3.89 -3.86
N MET A 15 -13.44 -4.27 -5.11
CA MET A 15 -12.60 -5.42 -5.43
C MET A 15 -11.16 -5.26 -4.95
N ASN A 16 -10.59 -4.06 -5.05
CA ASN A 16 -9.23 -3.76 -4.56
C ASN A 16 -9.17 -3.73 -3.03
N ALA A 17 -10.12 -3.06 -2.38
CA ALA A 17 -10.20 -2.97 -0.93
C ALA A 17 -10.44 -4.35 -0.27
N SER A 18 -11.17 -5.26 -0.92
CA SER A 18 -11.49 -6.61 -0.41
C SER A 18 -10.33 -7.60 -0.51
N LYS A 19 -9.27 -7.29 -1.28
CA LYS A 19 -8.13 -8.21 -1.45
C LYS A 19 -7.55 -8.65 -0.11
N ARG A 20 -7.43 -9.96 0.10
CA ARG A 20 -6.93 -10.61 1.34
C ARG A 20 -7.81 -10.38 2.59
N LYS A 21 -9.02 -9.84 2.43
CA LYS A 21 -9.96 -9.57 3.53
C LYS A 21 -11.32 -10.26 3.35
N ARG A 22 -11.52 -11.03 2.28
CA ARG A 22 -12.81 -11.66 1.92
C ARG A 22 -13.43 -12.58 2.99
N GLY A 23 -12.65 -13.01 3.98
CA GLY A 23 -13.16 -13.78 5.12
C GLY A 23 -13.77 -12.95 6.27
N ARG A 24 -13.73 -11.62 6.19
CA ARG A 24 -14.34 -10.73 7.18
C ARG A 24 -15.84 -10.58 6.90
N LYS A 25 -16.65 -10.50 7.95
CA LYS A 25 -18.11 -10.38 7.85
C LYS A 25 -18.53 -9.14 7.05
N ASP A 26 -17.99 -7.97 7.42
CA ASP A 26 -18.24 -6.68 6.75
C ASP A 26 -17.84 -6.64 5.27
N VAL A 27 -16.82 -7.40 4.89
CA VAL A 27 -16.39 -7.52 3.48
C VAL A 27 -17.30 -8.47 2.71
N LYS A 28 -17.75 -9.58 3.33
CA LYS A 28 -18.69 -10.51 2.70
C LYS A 28 -20.02 -9.82 2.40
N GLU A 29 -20.61 -9.12 3.37
CA GLU A 29 -21.87 -8.38 3.20
C GLU A 29 -21.83 -7.46 1.97
N VAL A 30 -20.71 -6.75 1.75
CA VAL A 30 -20.54 -5.89 0.56
C VAL A 30 -20.41 -6.70 -0.73
N LEU A 31 -19.72 -7.85 -0.68
CA LEU A 31 -19.48 -8.67 -1.87
C LEU A 31 -20.71 -9.49 -2.27
N ASP A 32 -21.57 -9.85 -1.31
CA ASP A 32 -22.79 -10.62 -1.55
C ASP A 32 -23.88 -9.76 -2.20
N ASP A 33 -23.87 -8.42 -1.99
CA ASP A 33 -24.78 -7.46 -2.61
C ASP A 33 -24.01 -6.23 -3.14
N ILE A 34 -23.10 -6.50 -4.09
CA ILE A 34 -22.16 -5.50 -4.59
C ILE A 34 -22.85 -4.34 -5.32
N ASP A 35 -23.93 -4.60 -6.06
CA ASP A 35 -24.58 -3.59 -6.89
C ASP A 35 -25.34 -2.59 -6.02
N THR A 36 -26.06 -3.03 -5.00
CA THR A 36 -26.68 -2.12 -4.01
C THR A 36 -25.63 -1.27 -3.30
N HIS A 37 -24.47 -1.84 -2.94
CA HIS A 37 -23.42 -1.08 -2.31
C HIS A 37 -22.75 -0.08 -3.25
N ILE A 38 -22.63 -0.39 -4.56
CA ILE A 38 -22.17 0.56 -5.57
C ILE A 38 -23.10 1.77 -5.63
N GLN A 39 -24.42 1.56 -5.71
CA GLN A 39 -25.39 2.65 -5.77
C GLN A 39 -25.36 3.51 -4.50
N LYS A 40 -25.30 2.90 -3.31
CA LYS A 40 -25.19 3.63 -2.05
C LYS A 40 -23.96 4.52 -1.98
N VAL A 41 -22.79 3.97 -2.35
CA VAL A 41 -21.54 4.75 -2.37
C VAL A 41 -21.61 5.85 -3.42
N ARG A 42 -22.14 5.56 -4.60
CA ARG A 42 -22.28 6.54 -5.69
C ARG A 42 -23.16 7.71 -5.28
N THR A 43 -24.34 7.45 -4.74
CA THR A 43 -25.26 8.49 -4.23
C THR A 43 -24.56 9.32 -3.16
N MET A 44 -23.97 8.68 -2.15
CA MET A 44 -23.25 9.37 -1.08
C MET A 44 -22.14 10.29 -1.59
N LEU A 45 -21.40 9.86 -2.63
CA LEU A 45 -20.32 10.67 -3.21
C LEU A 45 -20.85 11.84 -4.05
N LEU A 46 -21.90 11.63 -4.85
CA LEU A 46 -22.49 12.67 -5.70
C LEU A 46 -23.24 13.74 -4.87
N ASP A 47 -23.94 13.32 -3.83
CA ASP A 47 -24.69 14.21 -2.93
C ASP A 47 -23.79 14.91 -1.91
N GLY A 48 -22.49 14.55 -1.85
CA GLY A 48 -21.54 15.13 -0.90
C GLY A 48 -21.85 14.78 0.56
N THR A 49 -22.57 13.69 0.82
CA THR A 49 -23.00 13.27 2.17
C THR A 49 -22.00 12.33 2.85
N TYR A 50 -20.86 12.07 2.21
CA TYR A 50 -19.81 11.26 2.85
C TYR A 50 -19.22 12.00 4.05
N ILE A 51 -19.22 11.31 5.19
CA ILE A 51 -18.55 11.72 6.42
C ILE A 51 -17.58 10.61 6.82
N ALA A 52 -16.32 10.95 7.04
CA ALA A 52 -15.29 10.00 7.42
C ALA A 52 -15.53 9.48 8.84
N HIS A 53 -15.53 8.16 9.01
CA HIS A 53 -15.67 7.55 10.34
C HIS A 53 -14.40 7.74 11.16
N VAL A 54 -14.57 8.27 12.37
CA VAL A 54 -13.49 8.56 13.31
C VAL A 54 -13.60 7.63 14.51
N ASP A 55 -13.00 6.44 14.40
CA ASP A 55 -12.90 5.51 15.54
C ASP A 55 -11.65 5.81 16.37
N GLU A 56 -11.69 5.39 17.64
CA GLU A 56 -10.53 5.40 18.51
C GLU A 56 -9.37 4.60 17.91
N PRO A 57 -8.15 5.15 17.88
CA PRO A 57 -7.02 4.47 17.30
C PRO A 57 -6.60 3.26 18.13
N VAL A 58 -6.37 2.15 17.45
CA VAL A 58 -5.81 0.95 18.09
C VAL A 58 -4.33 1.14 18.34
N ILE A 59 -3.92 0.92 19.57
CA ILE A 59 -2.52 0.98 19.98
C ILE A 59 -1.81 -0.31 19.53
N VAL A 60 -0.81 -0.16 18.67
CA VAL A 60 0.01 -1.28 18.18
C VAL A 60 1.46 -1.07 18.60
N ASN A 61 2.00 -2.04 19.34
CA ASN A 61 3.42 -2.08 19.68
C ASN A 61 4.21 -2.71 18.52
N GLU A 62 5.05 -1.93 17.86
CA GLU A 62 5.82 -2.37 16.71
C GLU A 62 7.29 -2.59 17.04
N GLY A 63 7.78 -3.78 16.70
CA GLY A 63 9.20 -4.13 16.77
C GLY A 63 9.72 -4.48 18.17
N THR A 64 11.05 -4.66 18.26
CA THR A 64 11.78 -5.01 19.50
C THR A 64 11.99 -3.80 20.42
N HIS A 65 11.75 -2.59 19.92
CA HIS A 65 11.92 -1.34 20.65
C HIS A 65 10.60 -0.76 21.18
N HIS A 66 9.53 -1.57 21.23
CA HIS A 66 8.20 -1.19 21.73
C HIS A 66 7.70 0.17 21.19
N LYS A 67 7.93 0.44 19.90
CA LYS A 67 7.43 1.66 19.28
C LYS A 67 5.91 1.60 19.26
N VAL A 68 5.28 2.44 20.07
CA VAL A 68 3.83 2.58 20.14
C VAL A 68 3.36 3.35 18.91
N ARG A 69 2.39 2.79 18.18
CA ARG A 69 1.72 3.48 17.07
C ARG A 69 0.22 3.50 17.32
N ARG A 70 -0.39 4.64 17.13
CA ARG A 70 -1.83 4.80 17.08
C ARG A 70 -2.30 4.59 15.65
N ILE A 71 -2.99 3.48 15.38
CA ILE A 71 -3.41 3.11 14.02
C ILE A 71 -4.93 3.19 13.96
N ARG A 72 -5.48 4.00 13.07
CA ARG A 72 -6.90 4.00 12.76
C ARG A 72 -7.25 2.81 11.87
N LYS A 73 -8.45 2.28 12.06
CA LYS A 73 -8.99 1.19 11.23
C LYS A 73 -10.22 1.70 10.49
N PRO A 74 -10.04 2.29 9.29
CA PRO A 74 -11.17 2.80 8.53
C PRO A 74 -12.17 1.67 8.25
N HIS A 75 -13.47 1.98 8.32
CA HIS A 75 -14.55 1.05 8.06
C HIS A 75 -14.51 0.57 6.62
N PHE A 76 -14.78 -0.75 6.42
CA PHE A 76 -14.67 -1.30 5.07
C PHE A 76 -15.75 -0.76 4.14
N LYS A 77 -17.02 -0.77 4.60
CA LYS A 77 -18.20 -0.47 3.77
C LYS A 77 -18.16 0.89 3.08
N TYR A 78 -17.56 1.87 3.75
CA TYR A 78 -17.52 3.24 3.24
C TYR A 78 -16.09 3.75 3.13
N ASP A 79 -15.38 3.95 4.24
CA ASP A 79 -14.08 4.63 4.22
C ASP A 79 -13.05 3.95 3.33
N GLN A 80 -12.86 2.61 3.46
CA GLN A 80 -11.87 1.94 2.62
C GLN A 80 -12.24 1.96 1.15
N ILE A 81 -13.53 1.83 0.82
CA ILE A 81 -14.03 1.90 -0.56
C ILE A 81 -13.81 3.32 -1.09
N VAL A 82 -14.22 4.36 -0.37
CA VAL A 82 -14.04 5.77 -0.76
C VAL A 82 -12.55 6.11 -0.93
N HIS A 83 -11.70 5.69 -0.01
CA HIS A 83 -10.25 5.88 -0.14
C HIS A 83 -9.69 5.26 -1.43
N HIS A 84 -10.17 4.07 -1.81
CA HIS A 84 -9.79 3.45 -3.08
C HIS A 84 -10.35 4.20 -4.29
N CYS A 85 -11.61 4.67 -4.23
CA CYS A 85 -12.21 5.48 -5.30
C CYS A 85 -11.39 6.73 -5.59
N ILE A 86 -11.02 7.47 -4.55
CA ILE A 86 -10.19 8.67 -4.63
C ILE A 86 -8.83 8.34 -5.27
N ILE A 87 -8.12 7.36 -4.72
CA ILE A 87 -6.74 7.09 -5.15
C ILE A 87 -6.67 6.50 -6.55
N GLN A 88 -7.61 5.67 -6.96
CA GLN A 88 -7.63 5.11 -8.33
C GLN A 88 -7.67 6.21 -9.39
N VAL A 89 -8.41 7.27 -9.15
CA VAL A 89 -8.52 8.43 -10.06
C VAL A 89 -7.32 9.37 -9.93
N LEU A 90 -6.86 9.64 -8.70
CA LEU A 90 -5.79 10.60 -8.45
C LEU A 90 -4.38 10.02 -8.61
N GLN A 91 -4.22 8.70 -8.66
CA GLN A 91 -2.91 8.07 -8.78
C GLN A 91 -2.06 8.60 -9.94
N PRO A 92 -2.58 8.80 -11.17
CA PRO A 92 -1.80 9.39 -12.26
C PRO A 92 -1.31 10.80 -11.95
N ILE A 93 -2.16 11.62 -11.30
CA ILE A 93 -1.82 13.00 -10.90
C ILE A 93 -0.67 12.99 -9.89
N PHE A 94 -0.72 12.09 -8.92
CA PHE A 94 0.32 11.98 -7.89
C PHE A 94 1.62 11.41 -8.44
N THR A 95 1.55 10.37 -9.29
CA THR A 95 2.75 9.65 -9.74
C THR A 95 3.53 10.39 -10.81
N LYS A 96 2.87 11.24 -11.62
CA LYS A 96 3.52 12.00 -12.70
C LYS A 96 4.67 12.89 -12.21
N PRO A 97 4.52 13.71 -11.14
CA PRO A 97 5.61 14.55 -10.62
C PRO A 97 6.56 13.80 -9.69
N MET A 98 6.24 12.59 -9.25
CA MET A 98 7.07 11.88 -8.26
C MET A 98 8.43 11.47 -8.83
N TYR A 99 9.48 11.78 -8.11
CA TYR A 99 10.85 11.36 -8.44
C TYR A 99 10.94 9.83 -8.58
N ILE A 100 11.66 9.37 -9.61
CA ILE A 100 11.71 7.94 -9.99
C ILE A 100 12.20 7.01 -8.87
N TYR A 101 13.06 7.51 -7.98
CA TYR A 101 13.58 6.75 -6.83
C TYR A 101 12.93 7.14 -5.49
N SER A 102 11.76 7.77 -5.54
CA SER A 102 10.82 7.79 -4.42
C SER A 102 10.12 6.44 -4.38
N CYS A 103 10.34 5.71 -3.29
CA CYS A 103 9.91 4.33 -3.11
C CYS A 103 8.98 4.22 -1.89
N GLY A 104 8.30 3.09 -1.80
CA GLY A 104 7.35 2.80 -0.71
C GLY A 104 5.95 3.27 -1.03
N SER A 105 5.00 2.34 -0.92
CA SER A 105 3.56 2.56 -1.19
C SER A 105 3.22 3.08 -2.60
N ILE A 106 4.14 3.00 -3.52
CA ILE A 106 3.97 3.35 -4.94
C ILE A 106 4.04 2.05 -5.75
N PRO A 107 3.10 1.80 -6.69
CA PRO A 107 3.12 0.62 -7.55
C PRO A 107 4.47 0.46 -8.27
N ASN A 108 5.00 -0.75 -8.27
CA ASN A 108 6.28 -1.13 -8.88
C ASN A 108 7.54 -0.44 -8.31
N ARG A 109 7.41 0.44 -7.30
CA ARG A 109 8.50 1.14 -6.63
C ARG A 109 8.63 0.74 -5.16
N GLY A 110 8.56 -0.57 -4.88
CA GLY A 110 8.75 -1.11 -3.53
C GLY A 110 10.23 -1.22 -3.11
N ALA A 111 10.45 -1.75 -1.91
CA ALA A 111 11.80 -1.91 -1.32
C ALA A 111 12.79 -2.67 -2.22
N HIS A 112 12.34 -3.69 -2.96
CA HIS A 112 13.19 -4.41 -3.91
C HIS A 112 13.67 -3.58 -5.10
N TYR A 113 12.82 -2.67 -5.58
CA TYR A 113 13.20 -1.72 -6.63
C TYR A 113 14.31 -0.80 -6.14
N GLY A 114 14.13 -0.19 -4.97
CA GLY A 114 15.14 0.66 -4.34
C GLY A 114 16.44 -0.07 -4.05
N LYS A 115 16.35 -1.30 -3.50
CA LYS A 115 17.51 -2.15 -3.23
C LYS A 115 18.36 -2.36 -4.48
N LYS A 116 17.78 -2.82 -5.58
CA LYS A 116 18.48 -3.07 -6.84
C LYS A 116 19.19 -1.81 -7.36
N ARG A 117 18.55 -0.66 -7.18
CA ARG A 117 19.13 0.62 -7.63
C ARG A 117 20.33 1.04 -6.78
N ILE A 118 20.22 0.93 -5.45
CA ILE A 118 21.33 1.22 -4.54
C ILE A 118 22.52 0.30 -4.86
N GLU A 119 22.31 -1.01 -4.98
CA GLU A 119 23.36 -1.95 -5.32
C GLU A 119 24.06 -1.59 -6.64
N LYS A 120 23.29 -1.15 -7.65
CA LYS A 120 23.87 -0.68 -8.91
C LYS A 120 24.77 0.55 -8.69
N TRP A 121 24.33 1.54 -7.93
CA TRP A 121 25.13 2.74 -7.64
C TRP A 121 26.42 2.40 -6.90
N LEU A 122 26.34 1.55 -5.89
CA LEU A 122 27.48 1.15 -5.07
C LEU A 122 28.56 0.39 -5.85
N ARG A 123 28.16 -0.40 -6.86
CA ARG A 123 29.12 -1.13 -7.72
C ARG A 123 29.78 -0.26 -8.77
N HIS A 124 29.00 0.67 -9.36
CA HIS A 124 29.47 1.41 -10.53
C HIS A 124 30.17 2.72 -10.20
N ASP A 125 29.94 3.35 -9.05
CA ASP A 125 30.53 4.64 -8.72
C ASP A 125 31.03 4.70 -7.28
N ILE A 126 32.20 4.09 -7.08
CA ILE A 126 32.84 4.02 -5.76
C ILE A 126 33.18 5.43 -5.25
N LYS A 127 33.65 6.32 -6.13
CA LYS A 127 34.06 7.69 -5.80
C LYS A 127 32.90 8.51 -5.22
N ASN A 128 31.76 8.53 -5.91
CA ASN A 128 30.60 9.34 -5.50
C ASN A 128 29.65 8.61 -4.53
N THR A 129 29.96 7.38 -4.13
CA THR A 129 29.23 6.63 -3.10
C THR A 129 30.08 6.36 -1.86
N LYS A 130 31.16 7.16 -1.67
CA LYS A 130 32.10 6.99 -0.55
C LYS A 130 31.49 7.33 0.81
N TYR A 131 30.60 8.32 0.86
CA TYR A 131 29.90 8.74 2.06
C TYR A 131 28.39 8.61 1.86
N VAL A 132 27.68 8.44 2.97
CA VAL A 132 26.23 8.34 3.05
C VAL A 132 25.71 9.37 4.03
N PHE A 133 24.78 10.19 3.59
CA PHE A 133 23.88 10.93 4.46
C PHE A 133 22.57 10.15 4.55
N LYS A 134 22.19 9.79 5.77
CA LYS A 134 20.92 9.13 6.08
C LYS A 134 20.14 9.97 7.07
N MET A 135 18.85 10.18 6.79
CA MET A 135 17.92 10.86 7.67
C MET A 135 16.52 10.26 7.63
N ASP A 136 15.72 10.59 8.61
CA ASP A 136 14.32 10.20 8.79
C ASP A 136 13.54 11.45 9.21
N ILE A 137 12.30 11.64 8.76
CA ILE A 137 11.46 12.77 9.18
C ILE A 137 10.82 12.41 10.53
N LYS A 138 10.88 13.35 11.48
CA LYS A 138 10.35 13.16 12.83
C LYS A 138 8.83 13.11 12.80
N HIS A 139 8.26 12.01 13.33
CA HIS A 139 6.79 11.82 13.43
C HIS A 139 6.02 12.14 12.14
N PHE A 140 6.53 11.71 10.99
CA PHE A 140 6.13 12.22 9.68
C PHE A 140 4.61 12.33 9.50
N TYR A 141 3.84 11.24 9.64
CA TYR A 141 2.38 11.28 9.45
C TYR A 141 1.67 12.23 10.42
N GLU A 142 2.11 12.28 11.66
CA GLU A 142 1.56 13.13 12.71
C GLU A 142 1.95 14.62 12.54
N SER A 143 3.06 14.87 11.81
CA SER A 143 3.63 16.21 11.61
C SER A 143 3.25 16.82 10.26
N VAL A 144 2.51 16.12 9.41
CA VAL A 144 2.01 16.68 8.14
C VAL A 144 1.16 17.90 8.43
N ASP A 145 1.53 19.03 7.84
CA ASP A 145 0.70 20.22 7.85
C ASP A 145 -0.42 20.05 6.82
N GLN A 146 -1.65 19.92 7.33
CA GLN A 146 -2.84 19.67 6.51
C GLN A 146 -3.13 20.85 5.58
N GLN A 147 -2.86 22.09 6.01
CA GLN A 147 -3.11 23.27 5.18
C GLN A 147 -2.18 23.29 3.97
N ILE A 148 -0.89 23.07 4.19
CA ILE A 148 0.09 22.97 3.08
C ILE A 148 -0.31 21.83 2.12
N LEU A 149 -0.70 20.68 2.65
CA LEU A 149 -1.15 19.56 1.82
C LEU A 149 -2.39 19.90 0.99
N LYS A 150 -3.39 20.56 1.60
CA LYS A 150 -4.61 21.00 0.91
C LYS A 150 -4.31 22.00 -0.20
N GLU A 151 -3.43 22.97 0.04
CA GLU A 151 -2.98 23.91 -0.98
C GLU A 151 -2.28 23.23 -2.14
N MET A 152 -1.39 22.27 -1.86
CA MET A 152 -0.72 21.47 -2.90
C MET A 152 -1.72 20.66 -3.72
N LEU A 153 -2.77 20.11 -3.09
CA LEU A 153 -3.83 19.35 -3.77
C LEU A 153 -4.69 20.28 -4.63
N LYS A 154 -5.09 21.44 -4.09
CA LYS A 154 -5.85 22.48 -4.81
C LYS A 154 -5.11 22.96 -6.07
N ALA A 155 -3.80 23.09 -6.02
CA ALA A 155 -2.99 23.47 -7.17
C ALA A 155 -2.97 22.42 -8.31
N LYS A 156 -3.46 21.18 -8.08
CA LYS A 156 -3.46 20.07 -9.05
C LYS A 156 -4.85 19.55 -9.38
N ILE A 157 -5.83 19.81 -8.54
CA ILE A 157 -7.21 19.33 -8.67
C ILE A 157 -8.11 20.54 -8.73
N HIS A 158 -8.82 20.71 -9.83
CA HIS A 158 -9.69 21.87 -10.05
C HIS A 158 -11.17 21.58 -9.76
N ASP A 159 -11.51 20.30 -9.60
CA ASP A 159 -12.87 19.86 -9.24
C ASP A 159 -13.11 20.09 -7.74
N TRP A 160 -13.96 21.06 -7.41
CA TRP A 160 -14.23 21.46 -6.04
C TRP A 160 -14.92 20.37 -5.20
N GLN A 161 -15.78 19.55 -5.83
CA GLN A 161 -16.45 18.45 -5.14
C GLN A 161 -15.45 17.34 -4.78
N ALA A 162 -14.53 17.03 -5.69
CA ALA A 162 -13.46 16.10 -5.40
C ALA A 162 -12.53 16.63 -4.31
N LEU A 163 -12.24 17.94 -4.29
CA LEU A 163 -11.44 18.55 -3.22
C LEU A 163 -12.16 18.49 -1.88
N ALA A 164 -13.47 18.79 -1.83
CA ALA A 164 -14.27 18.70 -0.60
C ALA A 164 -14.23 17.28 -0.01
N LEU A 165 -14.42 16.25 -0.86
CA LEU A 165 -14.30 14.85 -0.45
C LEU A 165 -12.91 14.50 0.09
N ILE A 166 -11.85 14.99 -0.55
CA ILE A 166 -10.46 14.74 -0.12
C ILE A 166 -10.19 15.45 1.21
N TYR A 167 -10.70 16.66 1.39
CA TYR A 167 -10.53 17.42 2.62
C TYR A 167 -11.27 16.75 3.77
N GLU A 168 -12.48 16.23 3.56
CA GLU A 168 -13.18 15.42 4.55
C GLU A 168 -12.32 14.24 5.06
N VAL A 169 -11.65 13.54 4.13
CA VAL A 169 -10.73 12.45 4.51
C VAL A 169 -9.49 12.95 5.28
N ILE A 170 -8.95 14.12 4.93
CA ILE A 170 -7.80 14.72 5.63
C ILE A 170 -8.22 15.19 7.02
N ASP A 171 -9.34 15.91 7.11
CA ASP A 171 -9.86 16.51 8.34
C ASP A 171 -10.43 15.50 9.33
N SER A 172 -10.61 14.26 8.92
CA SER A 172 -10.96 13.16 9.82
C SER A 172 -9.94 12.97 10.96
N CYS A 173 -8.81 13.64 10.90
CA CYS A 173 -7.76 13.65 11.91
C CYS A 173 -7.50 15.10 12.33
N GLU A 174 -7.49 15.36 13.62
CA GLU A 174 -7.25 16.70 14.16
C GLU A 174 -5.91 17.29 13.71
N LYS A 175 -4.88 16.44 13.58
CA LYS A 175 -3.54 16.84 13.19
C LYS A 175 -2.86 15.75 12.34
N GLY A 176 -2.14 16.18 11.30
CA GLY A 176 -1.38 15.28 10.45
C GLY A 176 -2.26 14.40 9.55
N LEU A 177 -1.81 13.21 9.30
CA LEU A 177 -2.52 12.19 8.51
C LEU A 177 -2.75 10.92 9.34
N PRO A 178 -3.96 10.34 9.32
CA PRO A 178 -4.26 9.16 10.11
C PRO A 178 -3.48 7.94 9.62
N LEU A 179 -2.66 7.35 10.50
CA LEU A 179 -2.02 6.07 10.23
C LEU A 179 -3.09 4.97 10.10
N GLY A 180 -3.12 4.30 8.96
CA GLY A 180 -4.06 3.22 8.65
C GLY A 180 -4.98 3.50 7.47
N ASN A 181 -5.21 4.75 7.11
CA ASN A 181 -5.94 5.11 5.90
C ASN A 181 -5.09 4.84 4.66
N TYR A 182 -5.72 4.31 3.63
CA TYR A 182 -5.04 4.05 2.35
C TYR A 182 -4.58 5.33 1.65
N THR A 183 -5.35 6.41 1.79
CA THR A 183 -5.05 7.74 1.25
C THR A 183 -3.82 8.37 1.89
N SER A 184 -3.60 8.17 3.20
CA SER A 184 -2.51 8.81 3.94
C SER A 184 -1.12 8.53 3.35
N GLN A 185 -0.89 7.32 2.84
CA GLN A 185 0.39 6.97 2.22
C GLN A 185 0.64 7.72 0.91
N TRP A 186 -0.42 7.97 0.14
CA TRP A 186 -0.38 8.70 -1.10
C TRP A 186 -0.18 10.20 -0.87
N PHE A 187 -0.95 10.77 0.04
CA PHE A 187 -0.84 12.19 0.41
C PHE A 187 0.53 12.50 1.01
N ALA A 188 1.03 11.65 1.89
CA ALA A 188 2.36 11.78 2.48
C ALA A 188 3.48 11.73 1.42
N ASN A 189 3.41 10.81 0.44
CA ASN A 189 4.36 10.77 -0.66
C ASN A 189 4.25 11.99 -1.57
N PHE A 190 3.03 12.45 -1.85
CA PHE A 190 2.78 13.64 -2.68
C PHE A 190 3.34 14.90 -2.02
N MET A 191 3.15 15.08 -0.72
CA MET A 191 3.68 16.21 0.04
C MET A 191 5.20 16.32 -0.02
N LEU A 192 5.92 15.20 -0.10
CA LEU A 192 7.39 15.20 -0.19
C LEU A 192 7.93 15.34 -1.64
N THR A 193 7.05 15.38 -2.65
CA THR A 193 7.47 15.53 -4.04
C THR A 193 8.29 16.80 -4.30
N PRO A 194 7.93 18.00 -3.79
CA PRO A 194 8.75 19.19 -3.95
C PRO A 194 10.14 19.07 -3.31
N LEU A 195 10.25 18.38 -2.19
CA LEU A 195 11.55 18.08 -1.58
C LEU A 195 12.41 17.19 -2.49
N ASP A 196 11.81 16.18 -3.13
CA ASP A 196 12.52 15.32 -4.07
C ASP A 196 13.12 16.13 -5.23
N HIS A 197 12.36 17.08 -5.79
CA HIS A 197 12.82 18.00 -6.83
C HIS A 197 13.90 18.94 -6.33
N TYR A 198 13.72 19.54 -5.14
CA TYR A 198 14.73 20.39 -4.53
C TYR A 198 16.08 19.68 -4.36
N ILE A 199 16.07 18.45 -3.84
CA ILE A 199 17.28 17.64 -3.65
C ILE A 199 17.94 17.30 -5.00
N LYS A 200 17.17 17.03 -6.04
CA LYS A 200 17.68 16.64 -7.35
C LYS A 200 18.12 17.84 -8.20
N GLU A 201 17.32 18.89 -8.23
CA GLU A 201 17.44 19.99 -9.20
C GLU A 201 18.23 21.17 -8.63
N GLN A 202 18.11 21.45 -7.31
CA GLN A 202 18.79 22.56 -6.66
C GLN A 202 20.07 22.10 -5.94
N LEU A 203 19.99 20.99 -5.20
CA LEU A 203 21.16 20.47 -4.49
C LEU A 203 22.01 19.53 -5.36
N HIS A 204 21.59 19.22 -6.58
CA HIS A 204 22.27 18.36 -7.54
C HIS A 204 22.75 17.02 -6.99
N ALA A 205 21.98 16.42 -6.03
CA ALA A 205 22.32 15.14 -5.44
C ALA A 205 22.34 14.03 -6.51
N LYS A 206 23.55 13.54 -6.87
CA LYS A 206 23.70 12.53 -7.92
C LYS A 206 22.97 11.24 -7.58
N TYR A 207 23.16 10.75 -6.39
CA TYR A 207 22.60 9.49 -5.87
C TYR A 207 21.71 9.76 -4.66
N TYR A 208 20.42 9.85 -4.91
CA TYR A 208 19.37 10.12 -3.94
C TYR A 208 18.30 9.05 -4.01
N MET A 209 17.81 8.58 -2.86
CA MET A 209 16.68 7.68 -2.74
C MET A 209 15.87 8.01 -1.51
N ARG A 210 14.55 7.98 -1.65
CA ARG A 210 13.59 8.10 -0.56
C ARG A 210 12.71 6.84 -0.47
N TYR A 211 12.48 6.37 0.73
CA TYR A 211 11.51 5.33 1.04
C TYR A 211 10.54 5.86 2.09
N MET A 212 9.41 6.40 1.63
CA MET A 212 8.50 7.20 2.47
C MET A 212 9.26 8.39 3.10
N ASP A 213 9.39 8.40 4.42
CA ASP A 213 10.09 9.38 5.23
C ASP A 213 11.60 9.10 5.43
N ASP A 214 12.06 7.91 5.09
CA ASP A 214 13.48 7.47 5.22
C ASP A 214 14.26 7.88 3.96
N ILE A 215 15.27 8.73 4.11
CA ILE A 215 16.02 9.38 3.01
C ILE A 215 17.49 9.00 3.07
N VAL A 216 18.05 8.70 1.89
CA VAL A 216 19.47 8.40 1.72
C VAL A 216 20.06 9.18 0.54
N ILE A 217 21.17 9.86 0.77
CA ILE A 217 21.98 10.55 -0.25
C ILE A 217 23.41 10.03 -0.17
N PHE A 218 23.98 9.64 -1.33
CA PHE A 218 25.40 9.29 -1.41
C PHE A 218 26.19 10.44 -2.03
N GLY A 219 27.45 10.58 -1.57
CA GLY A 219 28.36 11.59 -2.07
C GLY A 219 29.82 11.18 -1.93
N GLY A 220 30.69 11.84 -2.73
CA GLY A 220 32.13 11.68 -2.65
C GLY A 220 32.79 12.48 -1.53
N ASN A 221 32.10 13.51 -1.03
CA ASN A 221 32.63 14.49 -0.06
C ASN A 221 31.69 14.62 1.15
N LYS A 222 32.25 14.40 2.34
CA LYS A 222 31.51 14.50 3.60
C LYS A 222 31.02 15.92 3.89
N LYS A 223 31.83 16.96 3.57
CA LYS A 223 31.46 18.36 3.80
C LYS A 223 30.26 18.78 2.95
N GLU A 224 30.18 18.31 1.71
CA GLU A 224 29.03 18.56 0.82
C GLU A 224 27.75 17.94 1.35
N LEU A 225 27.81 16.70 1.86
CA LEU A 225 26.64 16.04 2.47
C LEU A 225 26.15 16.79 3.71
N HIS A 226 27.05 17.38 4.53
CA HIS A 226 26.64 18.23 5.64
C HIS A 226 26.04 19.58 5.16
N LYS A 227 26.49 20.13 4.05
CA LYS A 227 25.82 21.30 3.42
C LYS A 227 24.42 20.95 2.95
N MET A 228 24.27 19.78 2.29
CA MET A 228 22.95 19.28 1.87
C MET A 228 22.03 19.04 3.06
N HIS A 229 22.54 18.48 4.15
CA HIS A 229 21.74 18.31 5.37
C HIS A 229 21.13 19.64 5.84
N ARG A 230 21.94 20.68 6.01
CA ARG A 230 21.45 22.00 6.46
C ARG A 230 20.41 22.60 5.50
N ALA A 231 20.67 22.49 4.19
CA ALA A 231 19.75 22.98 3.19
C ALA A 231 18.42 22.23 3.16
N ILE A 232 18.44 20.89 3.35
CA ILE A 232 17.25 20.05 3.43
C ILE A 232 16.47 20.34 4.73
N GLU A 233 17.16 20.51 5.84
CA GLU A 233 16.54 20.84 7.14
C GLU A 233 15.81 22.18 7.06
N GLN A 234 16.46 23.21 6.51
CA GLN A 234 15.86 24.52 6.28
C GLN A 234 14.64 24.43 5.34
N TYR A 235 14.77 23.72 4.21
CA TYR A 235 13.65 23.51 3.28
C TYR A 235 12.46 22.84 3.93
N LEU A 236 12.69 21.77 4.72
CA LEU A 236 11.64 21.04 5.44
C LEU A 236 10.93 21.96 6.44
N GLN A 237 11.68 22.79 7.18
CA GLN A 237 11.11 23.72 8.16
C GLN A 237 10.30 24.83 7.50
N ASP A 238 10.86 25.48 6.48
CA ASP A 238 10.28 26.68 5.89
C ASP A 238 9.11 26.37 4.93
N ARG A 239 9.20 25.24 4.20
CA ARG A 239 8.26 24.93 3.12
C ARG A 239 7.22 23.88 3.48
N LEU A 240 7.56 22.97 4.38
CA LEU A 240 6.70 21.83 4.70
C LEU A 240 6.36 21.72 6.18
N HIS A 241 6.89 22.60 7.04
CA HIS A 241 6.74 22.61 8.50
C HIS A 241 7.12 21.26 9.14
N LEU A 242 8.08 20.56 8.51
CA LEU A 242 8.58 19.25 8.96
C LEU A 242 9.97 19.38 9.59
N ARG A 243 10.36 18.40 10.40
CA ARG A 243 11.66 18.37 11.08
C ARG A 243 12.38 17.05 10.82
N ILE A 244 13.71 17.12 10.69
CA ILE A 244 14.56 15.94 10.65
C ILE A 244 14.64 15.35 12.06
N LYS A 245 14.66 14.03 12.15
CA LYS A 245 14.87 13.32 13.40
C LYS A 245 16.35 13.43 13.84
N GLU A 246 16.60 13.58 15.13
CA GLU A 246 17.93 13.87 15.69
C GLU A 246 18.98 12.78 15.40
N ASN A 247 18.56 11.58 15.03
CA ASN A 247 19.45 10.45 14.72
C ASN A 247 19.95 10.40 13.27
N TRP A 248 19.86 11.50 12.53
CA TRP A 248 20.47 11.61 11.22
C TRP A 248 21.99 11.40 11.25
N GLN A 249 22.60 10.96 10.16
CA GLN A 249 24.00 10.58 10.14
C GLN A 249 24.65 10.84 8.81
N VAL A 250 25.90 11.32 8.85
CA VAL A 250 26.81 11.30 7.68
C VAL A 250 28.01 10.45 8.06
N PHE A 251 28.19 9.33 7.34
CA PHE A 251 29.25 8.38 7.64
C PHE A 251 29.93 7.85 6.37
N ARG A 252 31.13 7.30 6.53
CA ARG A 252 31.85 6.63 5.46
C ARG A 252 31.25 5.23 5.24
N PHE A 253 30.94 4.94 4.01
CA PHE A 253 30.41 3.65 3.58
C PHE A 253 31.55 2.70 3.20
N GLU A 254 31.57 1.49 3.74
CA GLU A 254 32.72 0.59 3.63
C GLU A 254 32.32 -0.86 3.40
N TYR A 255 33.34 -1.74 3.22
CA TYR A 255 33.23 -3.17 3.17
C TYR A 255 32.89 -3.76 4.54
N LYS A 256 32.29 -4.95 4.55
CA LYS A 256 32.06 -5.68 5.81
C LYS A 256 33.40 -5.95 6.51
N GLY A 257 33.46 -5.60 7.79
CA GLY A 257 34.67 -5.74 8.63
C GLY A 257 35.61 -4.55 8.62
N ARG A 258 35.45 -3.59 7.68
CA ARG A 258 36.31 -2.38 7.62
C ARG A 258 35.57 -1.06 7.85
N GLY A 259 34.27 -1.11 8.04
CA GLY A 259 33.48 0.11 8.23
C GLY A 259 32.00 -0.19 8.42
N ARG A 260 31.20 0.86 8.24
CA ARG A 260 29.79 0.87 8.58
C ARG A 260 28.91 0.59 7.38
N PRO A 261 27.94 -0.35 7.47
CA PRO A 261 26.94 -0.56 6.43
C PRO A 261 25.90 0.56 6.43
N LEU A 262 25.22 0.71 5.28
CA LEU A 262 23.98 1.42 5.20
C LEU A 262 22.83 0.47 5.62
N ASP A 263 22.15 0.78 6.71
CA ASP A 263 20.91 0.11 7.08
C ASP A 263 19.70 0.87 6.50
N PHE A 264 19.03 0.28 5.48
CA PHE A 264 17.94 0.91 4.76
C PHE A 264 16.95 -0.13 4.20
N MET A 265 15.65 0.13 4.23
CA MET A 265 14.57 -0.74 3.70
C MET A 265 14.60 -2.20 4.23
N GLY A 266 15.19 -2.45 5.39
CA GLY A 266 15.27 -3.80 5.98
C GLY A 266 16.53 -4.58 5.63
N TRP A 267 17.46 -4.00 4.87
CA TRP A 267 18.76 -4.57 4.55
C TRP A 267 19.91 -3.75 5.09
N GLN A 268 21.05 -4.43 5.24
CA GLN A 268 22.35 -3.82 5.45
C GLN A 268 23.16 -3.94 4.17
N PHE A 269 23.41 -2.79 3.55
CA PHE A 269 24.24 -2.71 2.36
C PHE A 269 25.70 -2.53 2.76
N TYR A 270 26.56 -3.31 2.18
CA TYR A 270 27.99 -3.15 2.16
C TYR A 270 28.43 -2.95 0.71
N ARG A 271 29.69 -2.58 0.50
CA ARG A 271 30.18 -2.36 -0.86
C ARG A 271 30.21 -3.61 -1.71
N ASP A 272 30.49 -4.73 -1.09
CA ASP A 272 30.63 -6.07 -1.72
C ASP A 272 29.36 -6.94 -1.65
N LYS A 273 28.46 -6.66 -0.71
CA LYS A 273 27.28 -7.50 -0.47
C LYS A 273 26.13 -6.76 0.20
N THR A 274 24.96 -7.35 0.10
CA THR A 274 23.75 -6.92 0.81
C THR A 274 23.21 -8.06 1.66
N ILE A 275 23.08 -7.83 2.97
CA ILE A 275 22.59 -8.84 3.92
C ILE A 275 21.33 -8.35 4.63
N LEU A 276 20.66 -9.26 5.34
CA LEU A 276 19.49 -8.90 6.14
C LEU A 276 19.86 -8.01 7.34
N ARG A 277 18.99 -7.06 7.65
CA ARG A 277 19.03 -6.34 8.94
C ARG A 277 18.96 -7.33 10.10
N LYS A 278 19.78 -7.17 11.14
CA LYS A 278 19.87 -8.08 12.29
C LYS A 278 18.50 -8.41 12.91
N SER A 279 17.64 -7.41 13.07
CA SER A 279 16.29 -7.61 13.64
C SER A 279 15.39 -8.47 12.74
N ILE A 280 15.52 -8.36 11.43
CA ILE A 280 14.79 -9.20 10.46
C ILE A 280 15.36 -10.62 10.47
N PHE A 281 16.69 -10.79 10.47
CA PHE A 281 17.35 -12.09 10.61
C PHE A 281 16.85 -12.85 11.84
N ILE A 282 16.87 -12.21 13.03
CA ILE A 282 16.41 -12.84 14.27
C ILE A 282 14.92 -13.23 14.18
N ARG A 283 14.09 -12.37 13.59
CA ARG A 283 12.65 -12.64 13.43
C ARG A 283 12.39 -13.84 12.51
N ILE A 284 13.11 -13.91 11.40
CA ILE A 284 12.96 -15.00 10.42
C ILE A 284 13.39 -16.32 11.05
N THR A 285 14.54 -16.36 11.71
CA THR A 285 15.09 -17.60 12.29
C THR A 285 14.23 -18.12 13.45
N ARG A 286 13.73 -17.23 14.32
CA ARG A 286 12.75 -17.59 15.36
C ARG A 286 11.46 -18.13 14.75
N LYS A 287 10.95 -17.49 13.69
CA LYS A 287 9.73 -17.93 13.01
C LYS A 287 9.92 -19.28 12.33
N ALA A 288 11.07 -19.55 11.72
CA ALA A 288 11.35 -20.84 11.11
C ALA A 288 11.30 -21.98 12.14
N ARG A 289 11.93 -21.80 13.30
CA ARG A 289 11.89 -22.78 14.41
C ARG A 289 10.48 -23.01 14.93
N HIS A 290 9.69 -21.93 15.11
CA HIS A 290 8.31 -22.04 15.59
C HIS A 290 7.40 -22.74 14.57
N VAL A 291 7.49 -22.39 13.28
CA VAL A 291 6.68 -22.99 12.22
C VAL A 291 7.07 -24.45 12.00
N GLY A 292 8.35 -24.82 12.18
CA GLY A 292 8.80 -26.20 12.13
C GLY A 292 8.19 -27.08 13.23
N LYS A 293 7.97 -26.53 14.43
CA LYS A 293 7.31 -27.24 15.53
C LYS A 293 5.78 -27.24 15.41
N HIS A 294 5.20 -26.10 15.02
CA HIS A 294 3.76 -25.85 14.96
C HIS A 294 3.39 -25.14 13.67
N THR A 295 3.05 -25.90 12.62
CA THR A 295 2.67 -25.36 11.32
C THR A 295 1.22 -24.89 11.32
N THR A 296 1.00 -23.59 11.34
CA THR A 296 -0.30 -22.95 11.10
C THR A 296 -0.33 -22.26 9.76
N ILE A 297 -1.52 -21.99 9.19
CA ILE A 297 -1.65 -21.25 7.91
C ILE A 297 -1.00 -19.86 8.01
N LYS A 298 -1.31 -19.12 9.07
CA LYS A 298 -0.73 -17.79 9.31
C LYS A 298 0.78 -17.84 9.50
N GLY A 299 1.27 -18.89 10.18
CA GLY A 299 2.71 -19.17 10.33
C GLY A 299 3.40 -19.44 9.00
N ALA A 300 2.83 -20.35 8.20
CA ALA A 300 3.34 -20.72 6.88
C ALA A 300 3.35 -19.54 5.90
N GLN A 301 2.24 -18.78 5.81
CA GLN A 301 2.16 -17.58 4.97
C GLN A 301 3.20 -16.53 5.37
N GLY A 302 3.36 -16.29 6.68
CA GLY A 302 4.38 -15.37 7.18
C GLY A 302 5.80 -15.84 6.89
N MET A 303 6.10 -17.15 6.96
CA MET A 303 7.40 -17.69 6.61
C MET A 303 7.69 -17.55 5.10
N ILE A 304 6.72 -17.86 4.25
CA ILE A 304 6.81 -17.66 2.80
C ILE A 304 7.06 -16.18 2.46
N SER A 305 6.37 -15.26 3.13
CA SER A 305 6.57 -13.82 2.94
C SER A 305 8.00 -13.37 3.25
N TYR A 306 8.60 -13.90 4.31
CA TYR A 306 9.98 -13.59 4.67
C TYR A 306 11.01 -14.08 3.64
N MET A 307 10.69 -15.12 2.87
CA MET A 307 11.58 -15.58 1.81
C MET A 307 11.84 -14.53 0.74
N GLY A 308 10.93 -13.55 0.57
CA GLY A 308 11.15 -12.39 -0.28
C GLY A 308 12.37 -11.55 0.11
N TYR A 309 12.69 -11.46 1.41
CA TYR A 309 13.91 -10.78 1.87
C TYR A 309 15.18 -11.58 1.58
N ILE A 310 15.13 -12.91 1.76
CA ILE A 310 16.29 -13.81 1.63
C ILE A 310 16.67 -14.04 0.17
N LYS A 311 15.69 -14.34 -0.68
CA LYS A 311 15.90 -14.74 -2.07
C LYS A 311 16.72 -13.72 -2.90
N HIS A 312 16.69 -12.46 -2.49
CA HIS A 312 17.30 -11.36 -3.22
C HIS A 312 18.50 -10.73 -2.49
N THR A 313 19.15 -11.48 -1.60
CA THR A 313 20.29 -11.01 -0.80
C THR A 313 21.40 -12.05 -0.75
N ASP A 314 22.60 -11.62 -0.37
CA ASP A 314 23.76 -12.49 -0.16
C ASP A 314 23.65 -13.24 1.19
N THR A 315 22.50 -13.89 1.42
CA THR A 315 22.16 -14.57 2.68
C THR A 315 21.76 -16.03 2.48
N TYR A 316 22.31 -16.68 1.45
CA TYR A 316 22.09 -18.12 1.25
C TYR A 316 22.53 -18.97 2.45
N GLY A 317 23.64 -18.62 3.10
CA GLY A 317 24.07 -19.26 4.35
C GLY A 317 23.00 -19.16 5.45
N THR A 318 22.32 -18.01 5.59
CA THR A 318 21.20 -17.88 6.52
C THR A 318 20.06 -18.86 6.22
N TYR A 319 19.72 -19.04 4.95
CA TYR A 319 18.69 -20.01 4.55
C TYR A 319 19.14 -21.44 4.85
N ARG A 320 20.35 -21.82 4.46
CA ARG A 320 20.91 -23.16 4.65
C ARG A 320 20.99 -23.55 6.12
N ASP A 321 21.54 -22.65 6.96
CA ASP A 321 21.92 -22.98 8.35
C ASP A 321 20.80 -22.74 9.36
N TYR A 322 19.92 -21.76 9.10
CA TYR A 322 18.94 -21.31 10.11
C TYR A 322 17.47 -21.46 9.70
N ILE A 323 17.18 -21.85 8.45
CA ILE A 323 15.80 -21.98 7.97
C ILE A 323 15.53 -23.39 7.47
N ARG A 324 16.32 -23.86 6.52
CA ARG A 324 16.17 -25.20 5.90
C ARG A 324 16.10 -26.35 6.90
N PRO A 325 16.86 -26.37 8.02
CA PRO A 325 16.76 -27.43 9.02
C PRO A 325 15.40 -27.53 9.72
N TYR A 326 14.62 -26.46 9.74
CA TYR A 326 13.35 -26.40 10.47
C TYR A 326 12.13 -26.45 9.55
N VAL A 327 12.21 -25.91 8.33
CA VAL A 327 11.08 -25.78 7.41
C VAL A 327 11.47 -26.00 5.96
N ASP A 328 10.65 -26.79 5.27
CA ASP A 328 10.64 -26.89 3.82
C ASP A 328 9.67 -25.88 3.22
N ILE A 329 10.19 -24.86 2.54
CA ILE A 329 9.39 -23.81 1.94
C ILE A 329 8.46 -24.35 0.84
N GLY A 330 8.85 -25.38 0.11
CA GLY A 330 8.02 -26.06 -0.89
C GLY A 330 6.78 -26.73 -0.24
N LYS A 331 7.02 -27.44 0.87
CA LYS A 331 5.92 -28.02 1.66
C LYS A 331 4.98 -26.96 2.21
N LEU A 332 5.50 -25.84 2.76
CA LEU A 332 4.67 -24.74 3.26
C LEU A 332 3.83 -24.09 2.15
N LYS A 333 4.37 -23.92 0.94
CA LYS A 333 3.61 -23.41 -0.21
C LYS A 333 2.47 -24.35 -0.61
N ARG A 334 2.74 -25.65 -0.69
CA ARG A 334 1.70 -26.66 -0.98
C ARG A 334 0.62 -26.70 0.11
N PHE A 335 1.00 -26.63 1.38
CA PHE A 335 0.07 -26.59 2.52
C PHE A 335 -0.85 -25.38 2.43
N THR A 336 -0.33 -24.17 2.19
CA THR A 336 -1.14 -22.95 2.08
C THR A 336 -2.04 -22.96 0.84
N ALA A 337 -1.58 -23.52 -0.30
CA ALA A 337 -2.36 -23.62 -1.53
C ALA A 337 -3.51 -24.62 -1.39
N LYS A 338 -3.27 -25.80 -0.80
CA LYS A 338 -4.31 -26.84 -0.54
C LYS A 338 -5.44 -26.26 0.32
N ARG A 339 -5.09 -25.52 1.37
CA ARG A 339 -6.07 -24.91 2.26
C ARG A 339 -6.90 -23.82 1.58
N ALA A 340 -6.23 -22.94 0.81
CA ALA A 340 -6.92 -21.93 0.02
C ALA A 340 -7.89 -22.50 -1.01
N LYS A 341 -7.55 -23.66 -1.63
CA LYS A 341 -8.45 -24.39 -2.53
C LYS A 341 -9.66 -24.95 -1.76
N ALA A 342 -9.44 -25.56 -0.58
CA ALA A 342 -10.51 -26.10 0.24
C ALA A 342 -11.48 -25.01 0.76
N GLU A 343 -10.97 -23.83 1.11
CA GLU A 343 -11.79 -22.69 1.52
C GLU A 343 -12.64 -22.14 0.35
N ARG A 344 -12.08 -22.10 -0.87
CA ARG A 344 -12.83 -21.72 -2.08
C ARG A 344 -13.93 -22.73 -2.42
N SER A 345 -13.65 -24.04 -2.35
CA SER A 345 -14.65 -25.09 -2.61
C SER A 345 -15.80 -25.05 -1.59
N ARG A 346 -15.52 -24.77 -0.33
CA ARG A 346 -16.55 -24.60 0.71
C ARG A 346 -17.41 -23.35 0.49
N GLY A 347 -16.79 -22.24 0.06
CA GLY A 347 -17.53 -21.02 -0.29
C GLY A 347 -18.47 -21.21 -1.48
N ASN A 348 -18.03 -21.96 -2.50
CA ASN A 348 -18.86 -22.25 -3.68
C ASN A 348 -19.98 -23.25 -3.35
N ALA A 349 -19.76 -24.22 -2.45
CA ALA A 349 -20.79 -25.18 -2.05
C ALA A 349 -21.92 -24.50 -1.24
N ASN A 350 -21.59 -23.54 -0.37
CA ASN A 350 -22.59 -22.76 0.36
C ASN A 350 -23.43 -21.86 -0.57
N ASN A 351 -22.81 -21.23 -1.55
CA ASN A 351 -23.54 -20.42 -2.54
C ASN A 351 -24.42 -21.27 -3.46
N GLY A 352 -24.05 -22.54 -3.71
CA GLY A 352 -24.86 -23.49 -4.47
C GLY A 352 -26.10 -24.00 -3.71
N LEU A 353 -26.02 -24.12 -2.39
CA LEU A 353 -27.15 -24.52 -1.53
C LEU A 353 -28.17 -23.38 -1.34
N GLU A 354 -27.71 -22.13 -1.20
CA GLU A 354 -28.61 -20.96 -1.10
C GLU A 354 -29.37 -20.69 -2.41
N ASN A 355 -28.74 -20.96 -3.58
CA ASN A 355 -29.45 -20.86 -4.86
C ASN A 355 -30.48 -22.02 -5.11
N GLN A 356 -30.33 -23.16 -4.46
CA GLN A 356 -31.30 -24.25 -4.59
C GLN A 356 -32.51 -24.08 -3.63
N THR A 357 -32.32 -23.48 -2.47
CA THR A 357 -33.43 -23.16 -1.54
C THR A 357 -34.26 -21.96 -2.03
N GLY A 358 -33.65 -20.96 -2.66
CA GLY A 358 -34.36 -19.81 -3.28
C GLY A 358 -35.17 -20.16 -4.53
N HIS A 359 -34.94 -21.33 -5.18
CA HIS A 359 -35.75 -21.83 -6.30
C HIS A 359 -36.89 -22.72 -5.88
N ALA A 360 -36.84 -23.32 -4.68
CA ALA A 360 -37.93 -24.14 -4.15
C ALA A 360 -39.13 -23.30 -3.67
N ASP A 361 -38.87 -22.13 -3.08
CA ASP A 361 -39.95 -21.25 -2.57
C ASP A 361 -40.67 -20.45 -3.69
N ARG A 362 -40.10 -20.37 -4.92
CA ARG A 362 -40.78 -19.74 -6.06
C ARG A 362 -41.69 -20.68 -6.88
N LYS A 363 -41.70 -22.01 -6.62
CA LYS A 363 -42.57 -22.98 -7.30
C LYS A 363 -43.88 -23.30 -6.54
N ALA A 364 -44.07 -22.75 -5.32
CA ALA A 364 -45.25 -23.03 -4.53
C ALA A 364 -46.37 -21.98 -4.62
N SER A 365 -46.21 -20.90 -5.40
CA SER A 365 -47.20 -19.83 -5.50
C SER A 365 -47.88 -19.65 -6.84
N ASP A 366 -47.76 -20.61 -7.78
CA ASP A 366 -48.41 -20.51 -9.09
C ASP A 366 -49.24 -21.73 -9.43
N THR A 367 -50.39 -21.90 -8.71
CA THR A 367 -51.51 -22.74 -9.17
C THR A 367 -52.81 -22.02 -8.88
N GLY A 368 -53.43 -21.49 -9.90
CA GLY A 368 -54.82 -21.05 -9.83
C GLY A 368 -55.29 -20.06 -10.90
N TYR A 369 -56.10 -20.59 -11.79
CA TYR A 369 -57.11 -19.99 -12.70
C TYR A 369 -56.74 -19.83 -14.17
N SER A 370 -57.11 -20.83 -14.92
CA SER A 370 -58.23 -21.07 -15.87
C SER A 370 -58.32 -20.16 -17.15
N LYS A 371 -58.07 -20.83 -18.32
CA LYS A 371 -58.88 -20.98 -19.54
C LYS A 371 -59.60 -19.73 -20.08
N GLN A 372 -59.43 -19.37 -21.25
CA GLN A 372 -59.44 -19.71 -22.68
C GLN A 372 -60.09 -18.54 -23.49
N PRO A 373 -60.30 -18.55 -24.81
CA PRO A 373 -59.42 -18.89 -25.92
C PRO A 373 -59.40 -17.86 -27.14
N LYS A 374 -58.54 -18.15 -28.13
CA LYS A 374 -58.65 -17.92 -29.61
C LYS A 374 -59.05 -16.55 -30.17
N ASP A 375 -58.29 -16.03 -31.12
CA ASP A 375 -58.35 -16.15 -32.59
C ASP A 375 -57.23 -15.30 -33.21
N SER A 376 -56.40 -15.88 -34.00
CA SER A 376 -56.28 -15.98 -35.44
C SER A 376 -56.00 -14.64 -36.19
N VAL A 377 -55.04 -14.73 -37.09
CA VAL A 377 -55.00 -14.36 -38.48
C VAL A 377 -54.00 -13.28 -38.92
N LEU A 378 -53.06 -13.78 -39.75
CA LEU A 378 -52.47 -13.26 -41.01
C LEU A 378 -51.37 -12.11 -40.92
N LYS A 379 -50.18 -12.56 -41.32
CA LYS A 379 -49.48 -12.35 -42.61
C LYS A 379 -49.34 -10.90 -43.12
N LYS A 380 -48.11 -10.49 -43.34
CA LYS A 380 -47.27 -10.35 -44.56
C LYS A 380 -46.15 -9.34 -44.33
N GLU A 381 -44.94 -9.73 -44.58
CA GLU A 381 -44.06 -9.39 -45.71
C GLU A 381 -43.99 -7.91 -46.10
N HIS A 382 -42.85 -7.29 -46.07
CA HIS A 382 -41.93 -6.95 -47.14
C HIS A 382 -40.75 -6.06 -46.62
N ASN A 383 -39.55 -6.53 -46.79
CA ASN A 383 -38.48 -6.03 -47.68
C ASN A 383 -38.50 -4.54 -48.09
N THR A 384 -37.40 -3.91 -47.91
CA THR A 384 -36.40 -3.28 -48.80
C THR A 384 -35.65 -2.23 -48.01
N LYS A 385 -34.37 -2.31 -47.90
CA LYS A 385 -33.25 -1.80 -48.71
C LYS A 385 -33.15 -0.27 -48.79
N GLU A 386 -31.91 0.16 -48.48
CA GLU A 386 -31.15 1.31 -49.02
C GLU A 386 -31.55 2.71 -48.53
N SER A 387 -30.72 3.36 -47.77
CA SER A 387 -29.59 4.20 -48.21
C SER A 387 -28.67 4.47 -47.02
#